data_6cc4943274a4b852e24cb95f15c11aea
#
_entry.id   6cc4943274a4b852e24cb95f15c11aea
#
_cell.length_a   1.000
_cell.length_b   1.000
_cell.length_c   1.000
_cell.angle_alpha   90.00
_cell.angle_beta   90.00
_cell.angle_gamma   90.00
#
_symmetry.space_group_name_H-M   'P 1'
#
loop_
_entity.id
_entity.type
_entity.pdbx_description
1 polymer ?
#
loop_
_entity_poly.entity_id
_entity_poly.type
_entity_poly.pdbx_seq_one_letter_code
_entity_poly.pdbx_strand_id
1 'polypeptide(L)'
;MARDFVEFPSQFNENWALEPAVLTHYAHDYRTGATIPQALVDKIKRASKFNSGYALGEVIAAAQLDMAWHTLPANAPRQQTDAFEAAALAKLGLDVDDVPPRYRSSYFLHIWANGYSAGYYAYPWTQMLDHAAFAWFQEHGGMTRANGQRFRDMILSRGHTMDYGPMFRAFYGKDPEIGPMLQHRGLAPGGDES
;
A
#
# COMPACT_ATOMS: atom_id res chain seq x y z
N MET A 1 5.44 7.95 15.79
CA MET A 1 5.80 7.55 14.42
C MET A 1 5.05 8.46 13.47
N ALA A 2 5.67 8.90 12.36
CA ALA A 2 4.97 9.70 11.36
C ALA A 2 3.86 8.88 10.70
N ARG A 3 2.74 9.55 10.34
CA ARG A 3 1.56 8.87 9.79
C ARG A 3 1.86 8.21 8.45
N ASP A 4 2.66 8.85 7.62
CA ASP A 4 3.10 8.38 6.31
C ASP A 4 4.22 7.30 6.36
N PHE A 5 4.47 6.73 7.53
CA PHE A 5 5.41 5.61 7.70
C PHE A 5 4.85 4.47 8.56
N VAL A 6 3.74 4.71 9.24
CA VAL A 6 3.22 3.77 10.24
C VAL A 6 2.77 2.44 9.66
N GLU A 7 2.24 2.44 8.43
CA GLU A 7 1.75 1.23 7.75
C GLU A 7 2.87 0.45 7.02
N PHE A 8 4.06 1.05 6.84
CA PHE A 8 5.13 0.40 6.08
C PHE A 8 5.52 -0.98 6.62
N PRO A 9 5.77 -1.17 7.93
CA PRO A 9 6.19 -2.49 8.42
C PRO A 9 5.10 -3.56 8.30
N SER A 10 3.83 -3.20 8.47
CA SER A 10 2.72 -4.14 8.34
C SER A 10 2.51 -4.57 6.89
N GLN A 11 2.44 -3.61 5.97
CA GLN A 11 2.33 -3.90 4.53
C GLN A 11 3.53 -4.68 4.01
N PHE A 12 4.75 -4.34 4.45
CA PHE A 12 5.95 -5.12 4.11
C PHE A 12 5.81 -6.60 4.50
N ASN A 13 5.29 -6.88 5.70
CA ASN A 13 5.13 -8.25 6.16
C ASN A 13 4.09 -9.05 5.36
N GLU A 14 3.10 -8.41 4.74
CA GLU A 14 2.11 -9.08 3.89
C GLU A 14 2.74 -9.80 2.69
N ASN A 15 3.84 -9.25 2.15
CA ASN A 15 4.54 -9.84 1.00
C ASN A 15 5.04 -11.26 1.29
N TRP A 16 5.38 -11.58 2.54
CA TRP A 16 5.89 -12.91 2.91
C TRP A 16 4.82 -14.01 2.88
N ALA A 17 3.55 -13.66 2.93
CA ALA A 17 2.47 -14.63 3.03
C ALA A 17 2.41 -15.62 1.85
N LEU A 18 2.78 -15.18 0.65
CA LEU A 18 2.80 -16.02 -0.56
C LEU A 18 4.20 -16.47 -0.98
N GLU A 19 5.21 -16.17 -0.17
CA GLU A 19 6.56 -16.68 -0.42
C GLU A 19 6.65 -18.18 -0.07
N PRO A 20 7.22 -19.03 -0.95
CA PRO A 20 7.25 -20.47 -0.75
C PRO A 20 7.85 -20.90 0.60
N ALA A 21 8.91 -20.20 1.04
CA ALA A 21 9.57 -20.47 2.31
C ALA A 21 8.67 -20.24 3.54
N VAL A 22 7.60 -19.47 3.41
CA VAL A 22 6.61 -19.21 4.48
C VAL A 22 5.35 -20.02 4.23
N LEU A 23 4.84 -19.97 3.01
CA LEU A 23 3.56 -20.58 2.63
C LEU A 23 3.51 -22.09 2.92
N THR A 24 4.60 -22.81 2.68
CA THR A 24 4.70 -24.25 2.93
C THR A 24 4.59 -24.65 4.40
N HIS A 25 4.74 -23.69 5.32
CA HIS A 25 4.63 -23.98 6.76
C HIS A 25 3.19 -23.87 7.29
N TYR A 26 2.29 -23.15 6.61
CA TYR A 26 0.95 -22.94 7.14
C TYR A 26 -0.18 -23.30 6.17
N ALA A 27 0.07 -23.32 4.86
CA ALA A 27 -0.96 -23.57 3.87
C ALA A 27 -1.12 -25.06 3.59
N HIS A 28 -1.88 -25.75 4.44
CA HIS A 28 -2.17 -27.18 4.34
C HIS A 28 -3.66 -27.46 4.18
N ASP A 29 -3.98 -28.50 3.41
CA ASP A 29 -5.34 -29.02 3.36
C ASP A 29 -5.73 -29.58 4.74
N TYR A 30 -6.84 -29.12 5.29
CA TYR A 30 -7.25 -29.43 6.64
C TYR A 30 -7.67 -30.90 6.85
N ARG A 31 -7.93 -31.66 5.77
CA ARG A 31 -8.29 -33.08 5.83
C ARG A 31 -7.08 -34.00 5.65
N THR A 32 -6.22 -33.65 4.72
CA THR A 32 -5.11 -34.50 4.29
C THR A 32 -3.75 -34.09 4.86
N GLY A 33 -3.62 -32.85 5.33
CA GLY A 33 -2.35 -32.26 5.72
C GLY A 33 -1.42 -31.94 4.54
N ALA A 34 -1.87 -32.17 3.30
CA ALA A 34 -1.05 -31.88 2.12
C ALA A 34 -0.82 -30.38 1.95
N THR A 35 0.40 -29.99 1.59
CA THR A 35 0.74 -28.61 1.27
C THR A 35 -0.03 -28.13 0.05
N ILE A 36 -0.39 -26.84 0.02
CA ILE A 36 -1.06 -26.20 -1.12
C ILE A 36 -0.32 -26.46 -2.44
N PRO A 37 -1.01 -26.92 -3.51
CA PRO A 37 -0.37 -27.13 -4.81
C PRO A 37 0.14 -25.83 -5.43
N GLN A 38 1.33 -25.84 -6.02
CA GLN A 38 1.92 -24.67 -6.68
C GLN A 38 0.96 -24.04 -7.71
N ALA A 39 0.27 -24.88 -8.51
CA ALA A 39 -0.70 -24.38 -9.49
C ALA A 39 -1.83 -23.54 -8.88
N LEU A 40 -2.19 -23.78 -7.61
CA LEU A 40 -3.18 -22.96 -6.91
C LEU A 40 -2.56 -21.63 -6.44
N VAL A 41 -1.33 -21.65 -5.97
CA VAL A 41 -0.56 -20.44 -5.61
C VAL A 41 -0.43 -19.51 -6.84
N ASP A 42 -0.09 -20.08 -8.00
CA ASP A 42 0.03 -19.32 -9.25
C ASP A 42 -1.31 -18.71 -9.68
N LYS A 43 -2.42 -19.42 -9.47
CA LYS A 43 -3.77 -18.86 -9.69
C LYS A 43 -4.07 -17.70 -8.74
N ILE A 44 -3.71 -17.81 -7.47
CA ILE A 44 -3.88 -16.73 -6.49
C ILE A 44 -3.09 -15.49 -6.93
N LYS A 45 -1.81 -15.66 -7.30
CA LYS A 45 -0.95 -14.57 -7.77
C LYS A 45 -1.47 -13.91 -9.05
N ARG A 46 -2.05 -14.67 -9.98
CA ARG A 46 -2.69 -14.09 -11.18
C ARG A 46 -3.99 -13.37 -10.82
N ALA A 47 -4.82 -13.97 -9.99
CA ALA A 47 -6.09 -13.38 -9.59
C ALA A 47 -5.91 -12.06 -8.82
N SER A 48 -4.84 -11.90 -8.04
CA SER A 48 -4.56 -10.66 -7.30
C SER A 48 -4.29 -9.44 -8.19
N LYS A 49 -3.94 -9.66 -9.46
CA LYS A 49 -3.74 -8.60 -10.45
C LYS A 49 -5.04 -8.18 -11.15
N PHE A 50 -6.10 -8.97 -11.04
CA PHE A 50 -7.38 -8.65 -11.67
C PHE A 50 -7.99 -7.39 -11.05
N ASN A 51 -8.43 -6.46 -11.89
CA ASN A 51 -8.96 -5.15 -11.48
C ASN A 51 -8.02 -4.32 -10.57
N SER A 52 -6.71 -4.51 -10.67
CA SER A 52 -5.74 -3.80 -9.85
C SER A 52 -5.77 -2.28 -10.08
N GLY A 53 -6.08 -1.83 -11.31
CA GLY A 53 -6.33 -0.42 -11.63
C GLY A 53 -7.53 0.15 -10.86
N TYR A 54 -8.64 -0.60 -10.79
CA TYR A 54 -9.79 -0.25 -9.96
C TYR A 54 -9.38 -0.09 -8.50
N ALA A 55 -8.74 -1.11 -7.93
CA ALA A 55 -8.34 -1.11 -6.52
C ALA A 55 -7.37 0.04 -6.17
N LEU A 56 -6.48 0.43 -7.08
CA LEU A 56 -5.61 1.59 -6.89
C LEU A 56 -6.40 2.90 -7.04
N GLY A 57 -7.29 2.98 -8.04
CA GLY A 57 -8.10 4.16 -8.32
C GLY A 57 -8.98 4.56 -7.14
N GLU A 58 -9.69 3.60 -6.52
CA GLU A 58 -10.55 3.88 -5.36
C GLU A 58 -9.77 4.41 -4.14
N VAL A 59 -8.54 3.93 -3.94
CA VAL A 59 -7.67 4.39 -2.84
C VAL A 59 -7.12 5.79 -3.12
N ILE A 60 -6.70 6.06 -4.36
CA ILE A 60 -6.23 7.40 -4.77
C ILE A 60 -7.38 8.41 -4.67
N ALA A 61 -8.56 8.06 -5.13
CA ALA A 61 -9.74 8.93 -5.03
C ALA A 61 -10.06 9.26 -3.55
N ALA A 62 -10.00 8.28 -2.66
CA ALA A 62 -10.19 8.51 -1.23
C ALA A 62 -9.09 9.42 -0.62
N ALA A 63 -7.82 9.22 -1.00
CA ALA A 63 -6.72 10.07 -0.52
C ALA A 63 -6.85 11.53 -1.01
N GLN A 64 -7.26 11.73 -2.25
CA GLN A 64 -7.51 13.07 -2.80
C GLN A 64 -8.72 13.73 -2.15
N LEU A 65 -9.77 12.97 -1.86
CA LEU A 65 -10.94 13.46 -1.15
C LEU A 65 -10.60 13.88 0.29
N ASP A 66 -9.78 13.12 0.99
CA ASP A 66 -9.23 13.50 2.29
C ASP A 66 -8.51 14.86 2.21
N MET A 67 -7.59 15.00 1.27
CA MET A 67 -6.87 16.26 1.07
C MET A 67 -7.80 17.42 0.70
N ALA A 68 -8.81 17.18 -0.13
CA ALA A 68 -9.78 18.20 -0.48
C ALA A 68 -10.53 18.76 0.74
N TRP A 69 -10.96 17.88 1.66
CA TRP A 69 -11.59 18.28 2.90
C TRP A 69 -10.66 19.06 3.83
N HIS A 70 -9.43 18.60 4.02
CA HIS A 70 -8.51 19.13 5.01
C HIS A 70 -7.64 20.29 4.53
N THR A 71 -7.75 20.68 3.25
CA THR A 71 -7.14 21.90 2.71
C THR A 71 -8.14 23.05 2.54
N LEU A 72 -9.38 22.87 2.98
CA LEU A 72 -10.33 23.97 3.03
C LEU A 72 -9.81 25.10 3.94
N PRO A 73 -9.92 26.36 3.53
CA PRO A 73 -9.54 27.48 4.38
C PRO A 73 -10.44 27.54 5.63
N ALA A 74 -9.90 28.05 6.72
CA ALA A 74 -10.63 28.10 8.02
C ALA A 74 -11.97 28.87 7.96
N ASN A 75 -12.12 29.79 7.02
CA ASN A 75 -13.33 30.58 6.79
C ASN A 75 -14.21 30.02 5.65
N ALA A 76 -13.94 28.83 5.17
CA ALA A 76 -14.77 28.20 4.16
C ALA A 76 -16.23 28.04 4.66
N PRO A 77 -17.23 28.30 3.82
CA PRO A 77 -18.60 28.03 4.19
C PRO A 77 -18.83 26.54 4.41
N ARG A 78 -19.87 26.22 5.17
CA ARG A 78 -20.28 24.83 5.36
C ARG A 78 -20.57 24.18 3.99
N GLN A 79 -19.94 23.04 3.74
CA GLN A 79 -20.10 22.29 2.51
C GLN A 79 -21.29 21.32 2.59
N GLN A 80 -21.97 21.13 1.48
CA GLN A 80 -22.88 19.99 1.30
C GLN A 80 -22.03 18.77 0.90
N THR A 81 -22.08 17.72 1.71
CA THR A 81 -21.14 16.58 1.63
C THR A 81 -21.06 15.95 0.25
N ASP A 82 -22.21 15.57 -0.32
CA ASP A 82 -22.24 14.87 -1.62
C ASP A 82 -21.82 15.80 -2.78
N ALA A 83 -22.27 17.04 -2.75
CA ALA A 83 -21.91 18.03 -3.78
C ALA A 83 -20.41 18.39 -3.71
N PHE A 84 -19.86 18.50 -2.51
CA PHE A 84 -18.43 18.75 -2.32
C PHE A 84 -17.58 17.58 -2.83
N GLU A 85 -17.95 16.36 -2.45
CA GLU A 85 -17.28 15.14 -2.90
C GLU A 85 -17.27 15.03 -4.42
N ALA A 86 -18.44 15.16 -5.06
CA ALA A 86 -18.55 15.12 -6.51
C ALA A 86 -17.67 16.18 -7.20
N ALA A 87 -17.71 17.43 -6.71
CA ALA A 87 -16.91 18.51 -7.27
C ALA A 87 -15.39 18.30 -7.08
N ALA A 88 -14.99 17.77 -5.91
CA ALA A 88 -13.59 17.50 -5.62
C ALA A 88 -13.02 16.38 -6.52
N LEU A 89 -13.78 15.31 -6.72
CA LEU A 89 -13.38 14.18 -7.59
C LEU A 89 -13.37 14.62 -9.07
N ALA A 90 -14.39 15.32 -9.53
CA ALA A 90 -14.48 15.83 -10.91
C ALA A 90 -13.29 16.74 -11.27
N LYS A 91 -12.90 17.63 -10.36
CA LYS A 91 -11.75 18.52 -10.54
C LYS A 91 -10.45 17.75 -10.84
N LEU A 92 -10.35 16.53 -10.36
CA LEU A 92 -9.15 15.68 -10.49
C LEU A 92 -9.31 14.59 -11.56
N GLY A 93 -10.47 14.54 -12.25
CA GLY A 93 -10.77 13.48 -13.21
C GLY A 93 -10.94 12.10 -12.56
N LEU A 94 -11.35 12.08 -11.30
CA LEU A 94 -11.57 10.88 -10.50
C LEU A 94 -13.05 10.59 -10.25
N ASP A 95 -13.94 11.28 -10.95
CA ASP A 95 -15.40 11.08 -10.92
C ASP A 95 -15.85 9.98 -11.89
N VAL A 96 -15.19 8.85 -11.82
CA VAL A 96 -15.50 7.67 -12.63
C VAL A 96 -16.65 6.90 -11.98
N ASP A 97 -17.79 6.79 -12.65
CA ASP A 97 -19.03 6.19 -12.11
C ASP A 97 -18.80 4.78 -11.55
N ASP A 98 -18.02 3.96 -12.26
CA ASP A 98 -17.75 2.57 -11.89
C ASP A 98 -16.61 2.41 -10.88
N VAL A 99 -15.90 3.49 -10.50
CA VAL A 99 -14.76 3.47 -9.57
C VAL A 99 -14.96 4.54 -8.48
N PRO A 100 -15.90 4.33 -7.57
CA PRO A 100 -16.11 5.28 -6.46
C PRO A 100 -14.88 5.32 -5.55
N PRO A 101 -14.70 6.40 -4.75
CA PRO A 101 -13.65 6.41 -3.75
C PRO A 101 -13.86 5.28 -2.75
N ARG A 102 -12.76 4.74 -2.21
CA ARG A 102 -12.76 3.65 -1.20
C ARG A 102 -13.72 3.93 -0.05
N TYR A 103 -13.84 5.18 0.34
CA TYR A 103 -14.77 5.67 1.36
C TYR A 103 -15.47 6.93 0.87
N ARG A 104 -16.79 6.99 1.06
CA ARG A 104 -17.56 8.21 0.88
C ARG A 104 -17.39 9.11 2.11
N SER A 105 -17.39 10.41 1.91
CA SER A 105 -17.18 11.42 2.95
C SER A 105 -18.06 11.20 4.21
N SER A 106 -19.28 10.70 4.04
CA SER A 106 -20.24 10.49 5.13
C SER A 106 -19.85 9.40 6.14
N TYR A 107 -19.00 8.46 5.76
CA TYR A 107 -18.57 7.34 6.62
C TYR A 107 -17.05 7.11 6.63
N PHE A 108 -16.27 8.09 6.19
CA PHE A 108 -14.80 8.01 6.11
C PHE A 108 -14.17 8.20 7.50
N LEU A 109 -14.39 7.24 8.39
CA LEU A 109 -13.97 7.31 9.79
C LEU A 109 -12.46 7.54 9.98
N HIS A 110 -11.62 7.03 9.07
CA HIS A 110 -10.18 7.23 9.09
C HIS A 110 -9.80 8.71 9.22
N ILE A 111 -10.45 9.58 8.43
CA ILE A 111 -10.11 11.00 8.35
C ILE A 111 -10.87 11.86 9.36
N TRP A 112 -12.01 11.38 9.89
CA TRP A 112 -12.80 12.14 10.85
C TRP A 112 -12.49 11.83 12.33
N ALA A 113 -12.11 10.57 12.63
CA ALA A 113 -11.96 10.13 14.01
C ALA A 113 -10.67 9.33 14.31
N ASN A 114 -10.03 8.72 13.32
CA ASN A 114 -8.93 7.78 13.54
C ASN A 114 -7.53 8.36 13.26
N GLY A 115 -7.39 9.68 13.15
CA GLY A 115 -6.10 10.35 13.09
C GLY A 115 -5.41 10.27 11.72
N TYR A 116 -6.16 10.00 10.62
CA TYR A 116 -5.68 10.07 9.24
C TYR A 116 -6.15 11.32 8.50
N SER A 117 -6.59 12.36 9.22
CA SER A 117 -6.94 13.66 8.63
C SER A 117 -5.76 14.24 7.86
N ALA A 118 -5.96 14.58 6.58
CA ALA A 118 -4.91 14.94 5.63
C ALA A 118 -3.76 13.91 5.55
N GLY A 119 -4.05 12.66 5.84
CA GLY A 119 -3.04 11.61 5.98
C GLY A 119 -3.43 10.26 5.38
N TYR A 120 -4.58 10.14 4.71
CA TYR A 120 -4.98 8.87 4.10
C TYR A 120 -4.07 8.43 2.95
N TYR A 121 -3.39 9.37 2.30
CA TYR A 121 -2.36 9.10 1.30
C TYR A 121 -1.23 8.19 1.84
N ALA A 122 -1.11 8.05 3.16
CA ALA A 122 -0.11 7.18 3.79
C ALA A 122 -0.18 5.74 3.27
N TYR A 123 -1.37 5.18 3.01
CA TYR A 123 -1.53 3.81 2.53
C TYR A 123 -0.87 3.55 1.18
N PRO A 124 -1.18 4.26 0.10
CA PRO A 124 -0.48 4.07 -1.18
C PRO A 124 1.00 4.49 -1.12
N TRP A 125 1.35 5.47 -0.29
CA TRP A 125 2.73 5.89 -0.07
C TRP A 125 3.56 4.78 0.58
N THR A 126 3.10 4.23 1.70
CA THR A 126 3.83 3.16 2.39
C THR A 126 3.82 1.85 1.60
N GLN A 127 2.81 1.62 0.74
CA GLN A 127 2.82 0.51 -0.19
C GLN A 127 3.94 0.62 -1.23
N MET A 128 4.26 1.82 -1.69
CA MET A 128 5.44 2.03 -2.53
C MET A 128 6.73 1.68 -1.78
N LEU A 129 6.84 2.07 -0.51
CA LEU A 129 8.00 1.74 0.33
C LEU A 129 8.13 0.24 0.58
N ASP A 130 7.01 -0.44 0.86
CA ASP A 130 7.02 -1.88 1.15
C ASP A 130 7.46 -2.69 -0.05
N HIS A 131 6.94 -2.40 -1.23
CA HIS A 131 7.34 -3.10 -2.45
C HIS A 131 8.79 -2.80 -2.86
N ALA A 132 9.27 -1.58 -2.65
CA ALA A 132 10.68 -1.26 -2.85
C ALA A 132 11.58 -2.05 -1.88
N ALA A 133 11.21 -2.09 -0.61
CA ALA A 133 11.94 -2.87 0.39
C ALA A 133 11.88 -4.39 0.11
N PHE A 134 10.73 -4.89 -0.33
CA PHE A 134 10.58 -6.31 -0.68
C PHE A 134 11.42 -6.68 -1.90
N ALA A 135 11.43 -5.84 -2.95
CA ALA A 135 12.32 -6.01 -4.11
C ALA A 135 13.79 -6.06 -3.67
N TRP A 136 14.21 -5.17 -2.76
CA TRP A 136 15.55 -5.20 -2.19
C TRP A 136 15.86 -6.56 -1.54
N PHE A 137 14.93 -7.12 -0.76
CA PHE A 137 15.12 -8.45 -0.16
C PHE A 137 15.29 -9.53 -1.22
N GLN A 138 14.48 -9.52 -2.28
CA GLN A 138 14.57 -10.49 -3.37
C GLN A 138 15.93 -10.42 -4.08
N GLU A 139 16.42 -9.22 -4.37
CA GLU A 139 17.73 -8.98 -4.99
C GLU A 139 18.90 -9.40 -4.11
N HIS A 140 18.72 -9.43 -2.78
CA HIS A 140 19.78 -9.75 -1.81
C HIS A 140 19.62 -11.15 -1.17
N GLY A 141 18.95 -12.07 -1.87
CA GLY A 141 18.84 -13.47 -1.44
C GLY A 141 17.62 -13.78 -0.56
N GLY A 142 16.63 -12.91 -0.52
CA GLY A 142 15.33 -13.15 0.09
C GLY A 142 15.36 -13.13 1.62
N MET A 143 14.59 -14.03 2.23
CA MET A 143 14.41 -14.14 3.69
C MET A 143 15.63 -14.79 4.36
N THR A 144 16.71 -14.02 4.45
CA THR A 144 17.89 -14.45 5.22
C THR A 144 17.92 -13.79 6.60
N ARG A 145 18.64 -14.42 7.54
CA ARG A 145 18.85 -13.83 8.88
C ARG A 145 19.56 -12.46 8.79
N ALA A 146 20.52 -12.32 7.88
CA ALA A 146 21.27 -11.08 7.69
C ALA A 146 20.36 -9.94 7.18
N ASN A 147 19.53 -10.21 6.18
CA ASN A 147 18.58 -9.24 5.63
C ASN A 147 17.54 -8.81 6.67
N GLY A 148 16.97 -9.78 7.41
CA GLY A 148 16.05 -9.50 8.49
C GLY A 148 16.68 -8.68 9.61
N GLN A 149 17.94 -8.97 9.98
CA GLN A 149 18.67 -8.19 10.98
C GLN A 149 18.92 -6.75 10.49
N ARG A 150 19.33 -6.57 9.22
CA ARG A 150 19.49 -5.24 8.63
C ARG A 150 18.18 -4.43 8.66
N PHE A 151 17.06 -5.05 8.27
CA PHE A 151 15.75 -4.39 8.33
C PHE A 151 15.36 -4.01 9.76
N ARG A 152 15.58 -4.92 10.71
CA ARG A 152 15.37 -4.64 12.12
C ARG A 152 16.18 -3.46 12.62
N ASP A 153 17.49 -3.45 12.36
CA ASP A 153 18.41 -2.44 12.92
C ASP A 153 18.24 -1.07 12.28
N MET A 154 17.93 -1.03 10.99
CA MET A 154 17.84 0.22 10.23
C MET A 154 16.43 0.80 10.17
N ILE A 155 15.38 -0.02 10.28
CA ILE A 155 13.99 0.39 10.17
C ILE A 155 13.23 0.17 11.48
N LEU A 156 13.03 -1.09 11.90
CA LEU A 156 12.10 -1.42 12.97
C LEU A 156 12.52 -0.88 14.34
N SER A 157 13.82 -0.91 14.63
CA SER A 157 14.35 -0.45 15.93
C SER A 157 14.48 1.07 16.03
N ARG A 158 14.26 1.81 14.94
CA ARG A 158 14.50 3.26 14.92
C ARG A 158 13.31 4.08 15.41
N GLY A 159 12.11 3.59 15.26
CA GLY A 159 10.91 4.32 15.68
C GLY A 159 10.89 5.73 15.09
N HIS A 160 10.82 6.76 15.96
CA HIS A 160 10.85 8.17 15.58
C HIS A 160 12.15 8.84 16.06
N THR A 161 13.29 8.18 15.86
CA THR A 161 14.60 8.67 16.33
C THR A 161 15.38 9.45 15.28
N MET A 162 14.90 9.43 14.03
CA MET A 162 15.49 10.14 12.88
C MET A 162 14.44 10.34 11.79
N ASP A 163 14.73 11.21 10.83
CA ASP A 163 13.86 11.42 9.66
C ASP A 163 13.76 10.16 8.81
N TYR A 164 12.56 9.85 8.36
CA TYR A 164 12.26 8.60 7.64
C TYR A 164 12.86 8.55 6.23
N GLY A 165 12.97 9.66 5.53
CA GLY A 165 13.60 9.73 4.22
C GLY A 165 15.07 9.27 4.24
N PRO A 166 15.95 9.90 5.04
CA PRO A 166 17.30 9.44 5.24
C PRO A 166 17.39 7.99 5.75
N MET A 167 16.50 7.59 6.66
CA MET A 167 16.45 6.23 7.20
C MET A 167 16.18 5.21 6.10
N PHE A 168 15.15 5.43 5.27
CA PHE A 168 14.81 4.54 4.18
C PHE A 168 15.91 4.48 3.12
N ARG A 169 16.49 5.62 2.74
CA ARG A 169 17.64 5.65 1.80
C ARG A 169 18.85 4.88 2.33
N ALA A 170 19.13 4.96 3.62
CA ALA A 170 20.23 4.20 4.22
C ALA A 170 20.00 2.68 4.15
N PHE A 171 18.75 2.24 4.29
CA PHE A 171 18.36 0.84 4.13
C PHE A 171 18.35 0.42 2.65
N TYR A 172 17.63 1.15 1.80
CA TYR A 172 17.35 0.78 0.41
C TYR A 172 18.51 1.10 -0.55
N GLY A 173 19.35 2.09 -0.20
CA GLY A 173 20.49 2.53 -1.01
C GLY A 173 20.19 3.69 -1.96
N LYS A 174 18.93 4.06 -2.15
CA LYS A 174 18.44 5.14 -3.02
C LYS A 174 17.09 5.66 -2.54
N ASP A 175 16.52 6.64 -3.23
CA ASP A 175 15.13 7.05 -3.03
C ASP A 175 14.17 5.92 -3.45
N PRO A 176 13.00 5.79 -2.78
CA PRO A 176 12.02 4.78 -3.17
C PRO A 176 11.47 5.06 -4.57
N GLU A 177 11.22 4.00 -5.31
CA GLU A 177 10.69 4.04 -6.67
C GLU A 177 9.29 3.40 -6.72
N ILE A 178 8.42 3.94 -7.53
CA ILE A 178 7.06 3.41 -7.72
C ILE A 178 7.05 2.11 -8.54
N GLY A 179 8.10 1.87 -9.32
CA GLY A 179 8.20 0.73 -10.26
C GLY A 179 7.86 -0.62 -9.63
N PRO A 180 8.48 -1.02 -8.50
CA PRO A 180 8.18 -2.30 -7.85
C PRO A 180 6.69 -2.45 -7.47
N MET A 181 6.05 -1.40 -6.97
CA MET A 181 4.61 -1.42 -6.65
C MET A 181 3.75 -1.61 -7.90
N LEU A 182 4.02 -0.87 -8.98
CA LEU A 182 3.29 -1.00 -10.23
C LEU A 182 3.49 -2.39 -10.86
N GLN A 183 4.70 -2.93 -10.82
CA GLN A 183 5.00 -4.28 -11.29
C GLN A 183 4.24 -5.34 -10.49
N HIS A 184 4.23 -5.24 -9.16
CA HIS A 184 3.48 -6.14 -8.30
C HIS A 184 1.98 -6.12 -8.64
N ARG A 185 1.43 -4.95 -8.92
CA ARG A 185 0.04 -4.75 -9.29
C ARG A 185 -0.27 -5.13 -10.76
N GLY A 186 0.73 -5.44 -11.58
CA GLY A 186 0.53 -5.67 -13.02
C GLY A 186 0.17 -4.39 -13.79
N LEU A 187 0.55 -3.22 -13.30
CA LEU A 187 0.29 -1.90 -13.88
C LEU A 187 1.54 -1.25 -14.48
N ALA A 188 2.69 -1.91 -14.45
CA ALA A 188 3.91 -1.40 -15.05
C ALA A 188 3.80 -1.41 -16.60
N PRO A 189 4.32 -0.37 -17.30
CA PRO A 189 4.40 -0.39 -18.76
C PRO A 189 5.21 -1.61 -19.22
N GLY A 190 4.64 -2.44 -20.09
CA GLY A 190 5.29 -3.65 -20.63
C GLY A 190 5.18 -4.90 -19.75
N GLY A 191 4.35 -4.90 -18.72
CA GLY A 191 4.09 -6.06 -17.86
C GLY A 191 2.91 -6.92 -18.34
N ASP A 192 2.78 -7.14 -19.65
CA ASP A 192 1.84 -8.13 -20.19
C ASP A 192 2.56 -9.12 -21.10
N GLU A 193 2.07 -10.35 -21.05
CA GLU A 193 2.39 -11.52 -21.87
C GLU A 193 3.35 -12.53 -21.23
N SER A 194 2.82 -13.28 -20.26
CA SER A 194 3.05 -14.73 -20.25
C SER A 194 2.00 -15.42 -19.35
#